data_4d96dacff722ed56faf48381ab37a81a
#
_entry.id   4d96dacff722ed56faf48381ab37a81a
#
_cell.length_a   1.000
_cell.length_b   1.000
_cell.length_c   1.000
_cell.angle_alpha   90.00
_cell.angle_beta   90.00
_cell.angle_gamma   90.00
#
_symmetry.space_group_name_H-M   'P 1'
#
loop_
_entity.id
_entity.type
_entity.pdbx_description
1 polymer ?
#
loop_
_entity_poly.entity_id
_entity_poly.type
_entity_poly.pdbx_seq_one_letter_code
_entity_poly.pdbx_strand_id
1 'polypeptide(L)'
;YKLADIINKVTRLQRPAIAITEGHGELDEDQLYDFTQTLLQNYRVDFIEINGKINVLTRRSEPDKNGRSDILLNYDAVVIAKPQQPFDEKDKFILDQYLMHGGKILWMIDPVQASMDSLQTAESTVGVDIDLNLDDQLFKYGVKLNRNLLLDLNAAALGIRTGETGGRPQIDFFRWYYFPLLEAASRHPMVKNMNAVKAEFVSSIDTVIREGVHKTPLLKTSGYTRIAGTPALISLTMLQSDPDPRVYNRSGQIAAWLLEGQFPSLFANRMPPEITSSGEIGFKEESKPTAMIVIADGDMARNQFHLQQGYPLPLGYDQYTRQTFGNKAFLLNAISYLVEGDGLISIRSRELKLRLLDANKVNSRRLQWQLFNTLLPVALIILSGLLFAWLRKKRFTR
;
A
#
# COMPACT_ATOMS: atom_id res chain seq x y z
N TYR A 1 19.29 10.32 5.35
CA TYR A 1 17.92 10.12 5.75
C TYR A 1 17.79 10.03 7.30
N LYS A 2 18.41 9.03 7.97
CA LYS A 2 18.31 8.86 9.44
C LYS A 2 18.63 10.14 10.22
N LEU A 3 19.67 10.88 9.81
CA LEU A 3 20.03 12.15 10.47
C LEU A 3 18.94 13.22 10.27
N ALA A 4 18.44 13.40 9.04
CA ALA A 4 17.37 14.35 8.74
C ALA A 4 16.06 14.00 9.47
N ASP A 5 15.73 12.72 9.56
CA ASP A 5 14.59 12.19 10.33
C ASP A 5 14.74 12.49 11.83
N ILE A 6 15.92 12.25 12.42
CA ILE A 6 16.20 12.56 13.82
C ILE A 6 16.12 14.07 14.08
N ILE A 7 16.70 14.89 13.22
CA ILE A 7 16.64 16.36 13.35
C ILE A 7 15.18 16.82 13.32
N ASN A 8 14.38 16.33 12.39
CA ASN A 8 12.97 16.68 12.26
C ASN A 8 12.15 16.26 13.50
N LYS A 9 12.46 15.08 14.07
CA LYS A 9 11.83 14.60 15.31
C LYS A 9 12.17 15.45 16.54
N VAL A 10 13.42 15.91 16.65
CA VAL A 10 13.88 16.70 17.80
C VAL A 10 13.42 18.16 17.72
N THR A 11 13.26 18.69 16.52
CA THR A 11 12.84 20.09 16.30
C THR A 11 11.33 20.30 16.34
N ARG A 12 10.51 19.25 16.26
CA ARG A 12 9.05 19.35 16.35
C ARG A 12 8.61 19.52 17.81
N LEU A 13 7.89 20.60 18.07
CA LEU A 13 7.29 20.89 19.38
C LEU A 13 6.15 19.94 19.74
N GLN A 14 5.44 19.41 18.75
CA GLN A 14 4.36 18.43 18.91
C GLN A 14 4.46 17.33 17.85
N ARG A 15 4.16 16.09 18.25
CA ARG A 15 4.07 14.97 17.30
C ARG A 15 2.82 15.11 16.47
N PRO A 16 2.87 14.92 15.14
CA PRO A 16 1.67 14.87 14.31
C PRO A 16 0.72 13.78 14.81
N ALA A 17 -0.57 14.01 14.67
CA ALA A 17 -1.61 13.12 15.15
C ALA A 17 -2.26 12.36 14.00
N ILE A 18 -2.44 11.07 14.17
CA ILE A 18 -3.10 10.16 13.20
C ILE A 18 -4.30 9.54 13.91
N ALA A 19 -5.46 9.60 13.26
CA ALA A 19 -6.63 8.86 13.69
C ALA A 19 -6.74 7.54 12.91
N ILE A 20 -7.06 6.46 13.58
CA ILE A 20 -7.50 5.19 12.98
C ILE A 20 -8.98 5.06 13.32
N THR A 21 -9.82 4.88 12.30
CA THR A 21 -11.28 4.81 12.52
C THR A 21 -11.71 3.44 13.02
N GLU A 22 -12.72 3.47 13.88
CA GLU A 22 -13.49 2.33 14.37
C GLU A 22 -14.99 2.63 14.24
N GLY A 23 -15.83 1.60 14.36
CA GLY A 23 -17.29 1.76 14.37
C GLY A 23 -17.98 1.27 13.10
N HIS A 24 -17.24 1.06 12.00
CA HIS A 24 -17.78 0.49 10.76
C HIS A 24 -17.23 -0.93 10.50
N GLY A 25 -16.80 -1.65 11.55
CA GLY A 25 -16.26 -3.00 11.46
C GLY A 25 -14.87 -3.07 10.86
N GLU A 26 -14.08 -2.02 11.04
CA GLU A 26 -12.68 -1.93 10.64
C GLU A 26 -11.82 -2.95 11.40
N LEU A 27 -10.55 -3.08 10.99
CA LEU A 27 -9.56 -3.87 11.70
C LEU A 27 -9.32 -3.31 13.10
N ASP A 28 -9.30 -4.19 14.10
CA ASP A 28 -9.07 -3.83 15.51
C ASP A 28 -7.58 -3.56 15.83
N GLU A 29 -7.31 -3.11 17.07
CA GLU A 29 -5.96 -2.78 17.53
C GLU A 29 -4.99 -3.96 17.44
N ASP A 30 -5.46 -5.19 17.72
CA ASP A 30 -4.62 -6.39 17.67
C ASP A 30 -4.26 -6.74 16.22
N GLN A 31 -5.21 -6.61 15.32
CA GLN A 31 -5.00 -6.83 13.89
C GLN A 31 -4.08 -5.78 13.25
N LEU A 32 -4.05 -4.57 13.78
CA LEU A 32 -3.20 -3.45 13.35
C LEU A 32 -1.95 -3.26 14.22
N TYR A 33 -1.66 -4.17 15.15
CA TYR A 33 -0.67 -4.00 16.21
C TYR A 33 0.70 -3.51 15.71
N ASP A 34 1.35 -4.22 14.79
CA ASP A 34 2.71 -3.86 14.34
C ASP A 34 2.72 -2.54 13.53
N PHE A 35 1.66 -2.27 12.78
CA PHE A 35 1.49 -1.00 12.08
C PHE A 35 1.39 0.15 13.09
N THR A 36 0.50 0.04 14.07
CA THR A 36 0.27 1.04 15.11
C THR A 36 1.50 1.25 15.98
N GLN A 37 2.14 0.17 16.47
CA GLN A 37 3.38 0.28 17.27
C GLN A 37 4.50 0.98 16.52
N THR A 38 4.57 0.79 15.21
CA THR A 38 5.58 1.48 14.40
C THR A 38 5.23 2.95 14.20
N LEU A 39 3.96 3.29 14.01
CA LEU A 39 3.50 4.69 13.92
C LEU A 39 3.72 5.45 15.24
N LEU A 40 3.46 4.83 16.39
CA LEU A 40 3.66 5.43 17.72
C LEU A 40 5.09 5.89 17.98
N GLN A 41 6.08 5.37 17.26
CA GLN A 41 7.46 5.86 17.36
C GLN A 41 7.61 7.32 16.93
N ASN A 42 6.76 7.78 16.00
CA ASN A 42 6.89 9.09 15.34
C ASN A 42 5.65 9.97 15.46
N TYR A 43 4.49 9.40 15.69
CA TYR A 43 3.19 10.04 15.66
C TYR A 43 2.42 9.78 16.94
N ARG A 44 1.45 10.63 17.25
CA ARG A 44 0.38 10.29 18.18
C ARG A 44 -0.68 9.52 17.37
N VAL A 45 -1.11 8.37 17.86
CA VAL A 45 -2.11 7.53 17.20
C VAL A 45 -3.27 7.34 18.16
N ASP A 46 -4.46 7.70 17.71
CA ASP A 46 -5.70 7.56 18.46
C ASP A 46 -6.68 6.69 17.64
N PHE A 47 -7.31 5.71 18.27
CA PHE A 47 -8.45 4.98 17.71
C PHE A 47 -9.72 5.78 18.01
N ILE A 48 -10.56 6.01 17.01
CA ILE A 48 -11.70 6.90 17.12
C ILE A 48 -12.95 6.35 16.41
N GLU A 49 -14.11 6.53 17.02
CA GLU A 49 -15.41 6.39 16.37
C GLU A 49 -15.91 7.75 15.88
N ILE A 50 -16.31 7.84 14.62
CA ILE A 50 -16.88 9.09 14.06
C ILE A 50 -18.26 9.34 14.65
N ASN A 51 -19.16 8.36 14.58
CA ASN A 51 -20.45 8.29 15.24
C ASN A 51 -21.29 9.60 15.14
N GLY A 52 -21.34 10.20 13.96
CA GLY A 52 -22.09 11.41 13.66
C GLY A 52 -21.61 12.68 14.36
N LYS A 53 -20.44 12.69 15.01
CA LYS A 53 -19.93 13.82 15.78
C LYS A 53 -18.94 14.65 14.98
N ILE A 54 -19.33 15.82 14.51
CA ILE A 54 -18.52 16.70 13.67
C ILE A 54 -17.20 17.16 14.33
N ASN A 55 -17.16 17.20 15.66
CA ASN A 55 -15.97 17.64 16.42
C ASN A 55 -14.94 16.55 16.65
N VAL A 56 -15.15 15.32 16.18
CA VAL A 56 -14.17 14.23 16.30
C VAL A 56 -12.94 14.53 15.44
N LEU A 57 -13.14 14.88 14.19
CA LEU A 57 -12.03 15.14 13.24
C LEU A 57 -11.65 16.63 13.17
N THR A 58 -12.55 17.54 13.55
CA THR A 58 -12.31 18.99 13.49
C THR A 58 -12.70 19.67 14.79
N ARG A 59 -12.03 20.76 15.12
CA ARG A 59 -12.38 21.64 16.24
C ARG A 59 -12.45 23.07 15.79
N ARG A 60 -13.10 23.92 16.59
CA ARG A 60 -13.19 25.38 16.36
C ARG A 60 -12.09 26.05 17.18
N SER A 61 -11.40 27.02 16.55
CA SER A 61 -10.52 27.91 17.29
C SER A 61 -11.33 28.82 18.24
N GLU A 62 -10.67 29.43 19.18
CA GLU A 62 -11.27 30.56 19.89
C GLU A 62 -11.68 31.65 18.87
N PRO A 63 -12.81 32.33 19.10
CA PRO A 63 -13.26 33.42 18.22
C PRO A 63 -12.20 34.53 18.13
N ASP A 64 -11.94 34.99 16.92
CA ASP A 64 -11.12 36.19 16.71
C ASP A 64 -11.82 37.49 17.20
N LYS A 65 -11.14 38.62 17.07
CA LYS A 65 -11.70 39.94 17.45
C LYS A 65 -13.01 40.31 16.73
N ASN A 66 -13.33 39.61 15.64
CA ASN A 66 -14.54 39.80 14.84
C ASN A 66 -15.59 38.70 15.12
N GLY A 67 -15.37 37.86 16.13
CA GLY A 67 -16.26 36.75 16.48
C GLY A 67 -16.22 35.55 15.52
N ARG A 68 -15.19 35.46 14.67
CA ARG A 68 -15.03 34.33 13.72
C ARG A 68 -14.12 33.27 14.30
N SER A 69 -14.54 32.00 14.22
CA SER A 69 -13.75 30.86 14.61
C SER A 69 -13.26 30.11 13.34
N ASP A 70 -11.99 29.80 13.31
CA ASP A 70 -11.42 28.97 12.28
C ASP A 70 -11.63 27.48 12.60
N ILE A 71 -11.78 26.68 11.54
CA ILE A 71 -11.83 25.22 11.69
C ILE A 71 -10.43 24.67 11.62
N LEU A 72 -10.04 24.00 12.68
CA LEU A 72 -8.75 23.32 12.85
C LEU A 72 -8.95 21.83 12.78
N LEU A 73 -7.98 21.13 12.21
CA LEU A 73 -7.96 19.67 12.17
C LEU A 73 -7.45 19.12 13.52
N ASN A 74 -8.08 18.05 14.03
CA ASN A 74 -7.61 17.34 15.21
C ASN A 74 -6.49 16.37 14.87
N TYR A 75 -6.47 15.89 13.63
CA TYR A 75 -5.54 14.90 13.11
C TYR A 75 -4.95 15.34 11.78
N ASP A 76 -3.66 15.04 11.58
CA ASP A 76 -2.94 15.32 10.32
C ASP A 76 -3.28 14.31 9.23
N ALA A 77 -3.66 13.10 9.62
CA ALA A 77 -4.17 12.07 8.71
C ALA A 77 -5.19 11.17 9.42
N VAL A 78 -6.12 10.63 8.64
CA VAL A 78 -7.10 9.62 9.05
C VAL A 78 -6.84 8.34 8.26
N VAL A 79 -6.83 7.21 8.94
CA VAL A 79 -6.67 5.86 8.36
C VAL A 79 -7.99 5.11 8.52
N ILE A 80 -8.54 4.62 7.42
CA ILE A 80 -9.73 3.79 7.39
C ILE A 80 -9.31 2.41 6.88
N ALA A 81 -9.31 1.42 7.77
CA ALA A 81 -8.71 0.11 7.54
C ALA A 81 -9.77 -0.99 7.50
N LYS A 82 -10.14 -1.43 6.30
CA LYS A 82 -11.08 -2.53 6.06
C LYS A 82 -12.46 -2.34 6.71
N PRO A 83 -13.18 -1.27 6.42
CA PRO A 83 -14.56 -1.13 6.88
C PRO A 83 -15.42 -2.25 6.29
N GLN A 84 -16.35 -2.78 7.08
CA GLN A 84 -17.25 -3.87 6.69
C GLN A 84 -18.72 -3.49 6.81
N GLN A 85 -19.03 -2.32 7.38
CA GLN A 85 -20.38 -1.80 7.52
C GLN A 85 -20.54 -0.49 6.75
N PRO A 86 -21.73 -0.20 6.22
CA PRO A 86 -21.98 1.02 5.46
C PRO A 86 -21.84 2.27 6.33
N PHE A 87 -21.23 3.30 5.75
CA PHE A 87 -21.16 4.63 6.34
C PHE A 87 -22.52 5.33 6.20
N ASP A 88 -23.00 5.93 7.26
CA ASP A 88 -24.17 6.79 7.17
C ASP A 88 -23.83 8.16 6.56
N GLU A 89 -24.85 8.92 6.17
CA GLU A 89 -24.65 10.23 5.52
C GLU A 89 -23.97 11.26 6.44
N LYS A 90 -24.08 11.10 7.78
CA LYS A 90 -23.41 12.01 8.72
C LYS A 90 -21.92 11.73 8.80
N ASP A 91 -21.54 10.46 8.87
CA ASP A 91 -20.13 10.06 8.91
C ASP A 91 -19.43 10.35 7.58
N LYS A 92 -20.12 10.13 6.44
CA LYS A 92 -19.65 10.58 5.12
C LYS A 92 -19.44 12.09 5.09
N PHE A 93 -20.38 12.88 5.64
CA PHE A 93 -20.26 14.33 5.71
C PHE A 93 -19.07 14.77 6.57
N ILE A 94 -18.83 14.12 7.70
CA ILE A 94 -17.71 14.45 8.59
C ILE A 94 -16.37 14.18 7.90
N LEU A 95 -16.25 13.03 7.21
CA LEU A 95 -15.06 12.69 6.43
C LEU A 95 -14.85 13.63 5.23
N ASP A 96 -15.95 13.98 4.54
CA ASP A 96 -15.93 14.94 3.44
C ASP A 96 -15.44 16.30 3.92
N GLN A 97 -16.04 16.86 4.97
CA GLN A 97 -15.65 18.17 5.48
C GLN A 97 -14.25 18.17 6.11
N TYR A 98 -13.82 17.06 6.72
CA TYR A 98 -12.43 16.91 7.14
C TYR A 98 -11.47 17.05 5.94
N LEU A 99 -11.76 16.39 4.83
CA LEU A 99 -10.99 16.51 3.58
C LEU A 99 -11.06 17.94 3.02
N MET A 100 -12.26 18.57 3.03
CA MET A 100 -12.46 19.94 2.53
C MET A 100 -11.64 20.97 3.31
N HIS A 101 -11.40 20.74 4.60
CA HIS A 101 -10.55 21.58 5.43
C HIS A 101 -9.04 21.30 5.28
N GLY A 102 -8.65 20.38 4.40
CA GLY A 102 -7.26 20.03 4.12
C GLY A 102 -6.78 18.79 4.88
N GLY A 103 -7.69 18.04 5.49
CA GLY A 103 -7.39 16.72 6.09
C GLY A 103 -6.95 15.73 5.03
N LYS A 104 -6.25 14.69 5.44
CA LYS A 104 -5.67 13.68 4.56
C LYS A 104 -6.16 12.31 4.96
N ILE A 105 -6.47 11.45 4.00
CA ILE A 105 -7.10 10.16 4.28
C ILE A 105 -6.34 9.04 3.58
N LEU A 106 -6.06 7.97 4.31
CA LEU A 106 -5.62 6.68 3.78
C LEU A 106 -6.80 5.71 3.83
N TRP A 107 -7.32 5.36 2.67
CA TRP A 107 -8.39 4.40 2.50
C TRP A 107 -7.81 3.02 2.15
N MET A 108 -8.15 1.99 2.92
CA MET A 108 -7.89 0.59 2.62
C MET A 108 -9.23 -0.14 2.64
N ILE A 109 -9.78 -0.42 1.46
CA ILE A 109 -11.19 -0.84 1.30
C ILE A 109 -11.25 -2.09 0.45
N ASP A 110 -11.99 -3.10 0.94
CA ASP A 110 -12.39 -4.26 0.16
C ASP A 110 -13.78 -4.01 -0.42
N PRO A 111 -13.94 -3.84 -1.74
CA PRO A 111 -15.26 -3.76 -2.35
C PRO A 111 -15.93 -5.14 -2.47
N VAL A 112 -15.20 -6.21 -2.19
CA VAL A 112 -15.67 -7.61 -2.25
C VAL A 112 -15.33 -8.31 -0.95
N GLN A 113 -16.32 -8.90 -0.31
CA GLN A 113 -16.13 -9.73 0.88
C GLN A 113 -15.57 -11.10 0.46
N ALA A 114 -14.32 -11.35 0.78
CA ALA A 114 -13.64 -12.62 0.60
C ALA A 114 -12.64 -12.83 1.75
N SER A 115 -12.54 -14.05 2.26
CA SER A 115 -11.65 -14.38 3.37
C SER A 115 -11.16 -15.82 3.26
N MET A 116 -9.91 -16.05 3.68
CA MET A 116 -9.37 -17.40 3.82
C MET A 116 -10.04 -18.19 4.93
N ASP A 117 -10.65 -17.53 5.93
CA ASP A 117 -11.30 -18.21 7.04
C ASP A 117 -12.45 -19.10 6.56
N SER A 118 -13.18 -18.68 5.53
CA SER A 118 -14.24 -19.46 4.92
C SER A 118 -13.72 -20.74 4.22
N LEU A 119 -12.46 -20.74 3.78
CA LEU A 119 -11.81 -21.87 3.11
C LEU A 119 -11.15 -22.85 4.10
N GLN A 120 -11.10 -22.53 5.39
CA GLN A 120 -10.61 -23.46 6.42
C GLN A 120 -11.61 -24.60 6.70
N THR A 121 -12.89 -24.35 6.48
CA THR A 121 -13.98 -25.29 6.76
C THR A 121 -14.67 -25.84 5.51
N ALA A 122 -14.41 -25.22 4.34
CA ALA A 122 -15.03 -25.60 3.06
C ALA A 122 -13.99 -25.52 1.93
N GLU A 123 -14.12 -26.40 0.92
CA GLU A 123 -13.23 -26.38 -0.27
C GLU A 123 -13.46 -25.17 -1.18
N SER A 124 -14.58 -24.49 -1.03
CA SER A 124 -14.93 -23.32 -1.82
C SER A 124 -15.76 -22.30 -1.03
N THR A 125 -15.62 -21.05 -1.40
CA THR A 125 -16.44 -19.92 -0.90
C THR A 125 -16.80 -19.00 -2.06
N VAL A 126 -17.69 -18.04 -1.81
CA VAL A 126 -18.11 -17.06 -2.81
C VAL A 126 -17.74 -15.66 -2.33
N GLY A 127 -16.94 -14.95 -3.14
CA GLY A 127 -16.73 -13.51 -2.96
C GLY A 127 -17.95 -12.74 -3.41
N VAL A 128 -18.53 -11.94 -2.53
CA VAL A 128 -19.72 -11.13 -2.78
C VAL A 128 -19.44 -9.66 -2.55
N ASP A 129 -20.20 -8.79 -3.22
CA ASP A 129 -20.07 -7.35 -3.08
C ASP A 129 -20.37 -6.89 -1.64
N ILE A 130 -19.59 -5.91 -1.17
CA ILE A 130 -19.92 -5.18 0.07
C ILE A 130 -20.44 -3.80 -0.34
N ASP A 131 -21.60 -3.43 0.20
CA ASP A 131 -22.10 -2.05 0.08
C ASP A 131 -21.67 -1.23 1.30
N LEU A 132 -20.64 -0.42 1.14
CA LEU A 132 -20.11 0.48 2.19
C LEU A 132 -20.72 1.88 2.10
N ASN A 133 -21.59 2.15 1.14
CA ASN A 133 -22.15 3.48 0.85
C ASN A 133 -21.04 4.54 0.58
N LEU A 134 -19.89 4.15 0.03
CA LEU A 134 -18.75 5.05 -0.27
C LEU A 134 -18.55 5.29 -1.76
N ASP A 135 -19.25 4.56 -2.62
CA ASP A 135 -19.03 4.59 -4.07
C ASP A 135 -19.22 6.00 -4.66
N ASP A 136 -20.27 6.73 -4.25
CA ASP A 136 -20.56 8.08 -4.69
C ASP A 136 -19.49 9.08 -4.23
N GLN A 137 -19.01 8.93 -2.99
CA GLN A 137 -18.00 9.78 -2.39
C GLN A 137 -16.64 9.62 -3.08
N LEU A 138 -16.17 8.38 -3.25
CA LEU A 138 -14.91 8.08 -3.93
C LEU A 138 -14.98 8.46 -5.42
N PHE A 139 -16.13 8.21 -6.07
CA PHE A 139 -16.37 8.65 -7.45
C PHE A 139 -16.32 10.17 -7.58
N LYS A 140 -16.88 10.89 -6.63
CA LYS A 140 -16.82 12.37 -6.59
C LYS A 140 -15.37 12.86 -6.47
N TYR A 141 -14.53 12.17 -5.70
CA TYR A 141 -13.11 12.49 -5.54
C TYR A 141 -12.25 12.04 -6.73
N GLY A 142 -12.76 11.19 -7.62
CA GLY A 142 -12.13 10.86 -8.88
C GLY A 142 -11.57 9.44 -9.00
N VAL A 143 -12.01 8.49 -8.16
CA VAL A 143 -11.73 7.06 -8.28
C VAL A 143 -12.99 6.24 -8.17
N LYS A 144 -12.95 5.04 -8.75
CA LYS A 144 -14.00 4.03 -8.67
C LYS A 144 -13.37 2.71 -8.26
N LEU A 145 -13.78 2.16 -7.14
CA LEU A 145 -13.47 0.79 -6.75
C LEU A 145 -14.31 -0.17 -7.60
N ASN A 146 -13.68 -1.14 -8.22
CA ASN A 146 -14.39 -2.14 -9.02
C ASN A 146 -14.74 -3.34 -8.16
N ARG A 147 -15.97 -3.84 -8.29
CA ARG A 147 -16.45 -5.04 -7.59
C ARG A 147 -15.94 -6.29 -8.32
N ASN A 148 -14.67 -6.57 -8.17
CA ASN A 148 -13.97 -7.69 -8.79
C ASN A 148 -12.82 -8.17 -7.90
N LEU A 149 -12.29 -9.34 -8.19
CA LEU A 149 -11.07 -9.87 -7.59
C LEU A 149 -9.99 -10.03 -8.65
N LEU A 150 -8.77 -9.63 -8.31
CA LEU A 150 -7.60 -9.78 -9.15
C LEU A 150 -6.86 -11.06 -8.81
N LEU A 151 -6.74 -11.96 -9.80
CA LEU A 151 -5.90 -13.15 -9.72
C LEU A 151 -4.65 -12.92 -10.55
N ASP A 152 -3.49 -13.24 -9.99
CA ASP A 152 -2.21 -13.01 -10.67
C ASP A 152 -1.32 -14.26 -10.62
N LEU A 153 -0.60 -14.55 -11.70
CA LEU A 153 0.38 -15.65 -11.71
C LEU A 153 1.61 -15.33 -10.85
N ASN A 154 1.89 -14.03 -10.61
CA ASN A 154 2.87 -13.58 -9.65
C ASN A 154 2.21 -13.39 -8.27
N ALA A 155 2.02 -14.49 -7.57
CA ALA A 155 1.28 -14.53 -6.31
C ALA A 155 2.10 -15.15 -5.17
N ALA A 156 1.73 -14.81 -3.95
CA ALA A 156 2.29 -15.41 -2.74
C ALA A 156 1.89 -16.89 -2.63
N ALA A 157 2.71 -17.67 -1.96
CA ALA A 157 2.42 -19.07 -1.71
C ALA A 157 1.51 -19.24 -0.48
N LEU A 158 0.59 -20.18 -0.58
CA LEU A 158 -0.26 -20.64 0.52
C LEU A 158 0.19 -22.04 0.95
N GLY A 159 0.41 -22.25 2.25
CA GLY A 159 0.71 -23.56 2.83
C GLY A 159 -0.57 -24.35 3.03
N ILE A 160 -0.70 -25.49 2.37
CA ILE A 160 -1.86 -26.38 2.50
C ILE A 160 -1.41 -27.70 3.09
N ARG A 161 -2.16 -28.21 4.06
CA ARG A 161 -1.95 -29.56 4.60
C ARG A 161 -2.38 -30.58 3.56
N THR A 162 -1.43 -31.32 2.99
CA THR A 162 -1.66 -32.33 1.94
C THR A 162 -1.64 -33.74 2.48
N GLY A 163 -1.21 -33.94 3.72
CA GLY A 163 -1.12 -35.28 4.32
C GLY A 163 -0.47 -35.31 5.69
N GLU A 164 -0.04 -36.48 6.12
CA GLU A 164 0.76 -36.72 7.32
C GLU A 164 1.95 -37.64 6.99
N THR A 165 3.13 -37.25 7.45
CA THR A 165 4.33 -38.07 7.35
C THR A 165 4.91 -38.25 8.74
N GLY A 166 4.95 -39.52 9.22
CA GLY A 166 5.47 -39.86 10.55
C GLY A 166 4.73 -39.16 11.72
N GLY A 167 3.40 -38.96 11.63
CA GLY A 167 2.58 -38.32 12.67
C GLY A 167 2.72 -36.77 12.70
N ARG A 168 3.37 -36.18 11.69
CA ARG A 168 3.46 -34.73 11.55
C ARG A 168 2.71 -34.30 10.30
N PRO A 169 1.96 -33.17 10.36
CA PRO A 169 1.28 -32.64 9.17
C PRO A 169 2.30 -32.28 8.09
N GLN A 170 2.08 -32.81 6.89
CA GLN A 170 2.80 -32.40 5.69
C GLN A 170 2.14 -31.15 5.13
N ILE A 171 2.93 -30.08 4.96
CA ILE A 171 2.46 -28.81 4.40
C ILE A 171 3.20 -28.59 3.11
N ASP A 172 2.45 -28.54 2.01
CA ASP A 172 2.97 -28.21 0.69
C ASP A 172 2.57 -26.78 0.31
N PHE A 173 3.42 -26.10 -0.45
CA PHE A 173 3.24 -24.69 -0.79
C PHE A 173 2.78 -24.53 -2.23
N PHE A 174 1.62 -23.91 -2.40
CA PHE A 174 1.02 -23.63 -3.71
C PHE A 174 0.87 -22.13 -3.92
N ARG A 175 1.07 -21.64 -5.14
CA ARG A 175 0.77 -20.22 -5.47
C ARG A 175 -0.71 -19.99 -5.37
N TRP A 176 -1.11 -19.07 -4.49
CA TRP A 176 -2.50 -18.69 -4.34
C TRP A 176 -2.80 -17.44 -5.14
N TYR A 177 -3.38 -17.59 -6.31
CA TYR A 177 -3.52 -16.51 -7.30
C TYR A 177 -4.32 -15.31 -6.79
N TYR A 178 -5.17 -15.48 -5.77
CA TYR A 178 -5.88 -14.40 -5.08
C TYR A 178 -5.00 -13.58 -4.12
N PHE A 179 -3.72 -13.96 -3.95
CA PHE A 179 -2.75 -13.18 -3.18
C PHE A 179 -1.66 -12.62 -4.10
N PRO A 180 -2.00 -11.68 -5.00
CA PRO A 180 -1.03 -11.13 -5.93
C PRO A 180 0.09 -10.38 -5.20
N LEU A 181 1.28 -10.44 -5.77
CA LEU A 181 2.43 -9.65 -5.35
C LEU A 181 2.45 -8.37 -6.18
N LEU A 182 1.98 -7.28 -5.58
CA LEU A 182 1.88 -5.99 -6.24
C LEU A 182 3.25 -5.33 -6.38
N GLU A 183 3.47 -4.71 -7.53
CA GLU A 183 4.69 -4.01 -7.89
C GLU A 183 4.45 -2.50 -7.94
N ALA A 184 5.53 -1.71 -7.88
CA ALA A 184 5.44 -0.26 -8.08
C ALA A 184 4.88 0.06 -9.47
N ALA A 185 3.79 0.84 -9.51
CA ALA A 185 3.16 1.27 -10.76
C ALA A 185 3.81 2.54 -11.35
N SER A 186 4.58 3.28 -10.53
CA SER A 186 5.23 4.53 -10.92
C SER A 186 6.62 4.66 -10.30
N ARG A 187 7.31 5.78 -10.61
CA ARG A 187 8.59 6.13 -9.98
C ARG A 187 8.40 7.03 -8.74
N HIS A 188 7.18 7.08 -8.21
CA HIS A 188 6.91 7.91 -7.04
C HIS A 188 7.74 7.47 -5.84
N PRO A 189 8.29 8.41 -5.02
CA PRO A 189 9.16 8.08 -3.88
C PRO A 189 8.58 7.07 -2.89
N MET A 190 7.25 7.06 -2.69
CA MET A 190 6.58 6.11 -1.80
C MET A 190 6.78 4.64 -2.19
N VAL A 191 6.85 4.35 -3.49
CA VAL A 191 6.89 2.97 -4.02
C VAL A 191 8.21 2.61 -4.67
N LYS A 192 9.08 3.59 -4.88
CA LYS A 192 10.38 3.37 -5.51
C LYS A 192 11.28 2.51 -4.63
N ASN A 193 11.91 1.49 -5.24
CA ASN A 193 12.88 0.61 -4.58
C ASN A 193 12.31 -0.22 -3.39
N MET A 194 11.01 -0.47 -3.37
CA MET A 194 10.37 -1.36 -2.39
C MET A 194 10.38 -2.81 -2.85
N ASN A 195 10.25 -3.72 -1.90
CA ASN A 195 9.87 -5.11 -2.18
C ASN A 195 8.42 -5.15 -2.65
N ALA A 196 8.06 -6.22 -3.37
CA ALA A 196 6.66 -6.45 -3.73
C ALA A 196 5.77 -6.48 -2.49
N VAL A 197 4.58 -5.92 -2.61
CA VAL A 197 3.57 -5.85 -1.55
C VAL A 197 2.60 -7.01 -1.73
N LYS A 198 2.44 -7.84 -0.71
CA LYS A 198 1.45 -8.92 -0.72
C LYS A 198 0.06 -8.31 -0.54
N ALA A 199 -0.84 -8.61 -1.46
CA ALA A 199 -2.25 -8.27 -1.35
C ALA A 199 -3.09 -9.52 -1.10
N GLU A 200 -4.26 -9.36 -0.48
CA GLU A 200 -5.19 -10.47 -0.20
C GLU A 200 -6.57 -10.12 -0.75
N PHE A 201 -7.06 -10.89 -1.74
CA PHE A 201 -8.36 -10.67 -2.39
C PHE A 201 -8.58 -9.24 -2.93
N VAL A 202 -7.51 -8.65 -3.42
CA VAL A 202 -7.48 -7.26 -3.90
C VAL A 202 -8.36 -7.04 -5.13
N SER A 203 -8.92 -5.85 -5.22
CA SER A 203 -9.72 -5.38 -6.36
C SER A 203 -8.97 -4.37 -7.22
N SER A 204 -9.49 -4.05 -8.40
CA SER A 204 -8.94 -2.97 -9.24
C SER A 204 -9.61 -1.63 -8.94
N ILE A 205 -8.86 -0.55 -9.19
CA ILE A 205 -9.35 0.83 -9.06
C ILE A 205 -9.24 1.52 -10.41
N ASP A 206 -10.35 2.02 -10.92
CA ASP A 206 -10.39 2.91 -12.07
C ASP A 206 -10.37 4.39 -11.64
N THR A 207 -9.95 5.26 -12.54
CA THR A 207 -9.95 6.70 -12.30
C THR A 207 -11.03 7.41 -13.12
N VAL A 208 -11.61 8.45 -12.52
CA VAL A 208 -12.58 9.34 -13.16
C VAL A 208 -11.93 10.71 -13.31
N ILE A 209 -12.02 11.30 -14.50
CA ILE A 209 -11.45 12.63 -14.76
C ILE A 209 -12.08 13.65 -13.82
N ARG A 210 -11.23 14.38 -13.09
CA ARG A 210 -11.62 15.51 -12.22
C ARG A 210 -10.62 16.64 -12.41
N GLU A 211 -11.13 17.83 -12.70
CA GLU A 211 -10.30 19.03 -12.74
C GLU A 211 -9.72 19.31 -11.35
N GLY A 212 -8.51 19.80 -11.30
CA GLY A 212 -7.83 20.13 -10.03
C GLY A 212 -7.29 18.94 -9.25
N VAL A 213 -7.54 17.67 -9.68
CA VAL A 213 -7.06 16.45 -8.99
C VAL A 213 -6.06 15.71 -9.85
N HIS A 214 -4.81 15.69 -9.39
CA HIS A 214 -3.74 14.86 -9.98
C HIS A 214 -3.78 13.45 -9.40
N LYS A 215 -3.52 12.44 -10.24
CA LYS A 215 -3.58 11.03 -9.85
C LYS A 215 -2.30 10.31 -10.22
N THR A 216 -1.68 9.68 -9.23
CA THR A 216 -0.45 8.91 -9.41
C THR A 216 -0.72 7.45 -9.05
N PRO A 217 -0.53 6.49 -9.97
CA PRO A 217 -0.67 5.08 -9.65
C PRO A 217 0.47 4.64 -8.74
N LEU A 218 0.16 3.93 -7.66
CA LEU A 218 1.14 3.49 -6.68
C LEU A 218 1.49 2.01 -6.84
N LEU A 219 0.50 1.14 -6.79
CA LEU A 219 0.68 -0.31 -6.86
C LEU A 219 -0.14 -0.91 -7.99
N LYS A 220 0.44 -1.92 -8.65
CA LYS A 220 -0.20 -2.66 -9.74
C LYS A 220 0.13 -4.15 -9.68
N THR A 221 -0.71 -4.94 -10.32
CA THR A 221 -0.45 -6.36 -10.58
C THR A 221 0.62 -6.56 -11.66
N SER A 222 1.04 -7.80 -11.86
CA SER A 222 2.02 -8.18 -12.90
C SER A 222 1.44 -8.07 -14.32
N GLY A 223 2.18 -8.57 -15.30
CA GLY A 223 1.72 -8.71 -16.70
C GLY A 223 0.71 -9.84 -16.91
N TYR A 224 0.48 -10.70 -15.93
CA TYR A 224 -0.30 -11.92 -16.05
C TYR A 224 -1.42 -11.95 -15.01
N THR A 225 -2.40 -11.07 -15.19
CA THR A 225 -3.55 -10.92 -14.29
C THR A 225 -4.83 -11.40 -14.96
N ARG A 226 -5.72 -12.00 -14.18
CA ARG A 226 -7.11 -12.30 -14.51
C ARG A 226 -8.02 -11.50 -13.61
N ILE A 227 -9.11 -10.97 -14.14
CA ILE A 227 -10.16 -10.29 -13.38
C ILE A 227 -11.33 -11.25 -13.23
N ALA A 228 -11.75 -11.50 -11.99
CA ALA A 228 -12.97 -12.23 -11.68
C ALA A 228 -14.02 -11.24 -11.17
N GLY A 229 -15.14 -11.13 -11.91
CA GLY A 229 -16.29 -10.34 -11.45
C GLY A 229 -17.05 -11.03 -10.33
N THR A 230 -17.77 -10.26 -9.53
CA THR A 230 -18.64 -10.77 -8.46
C THR A 230 -20.03 -11.16 -8.98
N PRO A 231 -20.67 -12.18 -8.39
CA PRO A 231 -20.14 -13.09 -7.36
C PRO A 231 -19.03 -14.01 -7.88
N ALA A 232 -17.90 -14.09 -7.17
CA ALA A 232 -16.72 -14.84 -7.58
C ALA A 232 -16.59 -16.15 -6.80
N LEU A 233 -16.58 -17.29 -7.49
CA LEU A 233 -16.28 -18.58 -6.86
C LEU A 233 -14.77 -18.67 -6.56
N ILE A 234 -14.44 -18.83 -5.28
CA ILE A 234 -13.09 -19.00 -4.76
C ILE A 234 -12.97 -20.45 -4.29
N SER A 235 -12.08 -21.24 -4.90
CA SER A 235 -11.95 -22.66 -4.59
C SER A 235 -10.50 -23.12 -4.54
N LEU A 236 -10.17 -23.94 -3.56
CA LEU A 236 -8.87 -24.58 -3.44
C LEU A 236 -8.61 -25.59 -4.58
N THR A 237 -9.65 -26.07 -5.26
CA THR A 237 -9.54 -26.99 -6.40
C THR A 237 -8.75 -26.38 -7.57
N MET A 238 -8.69 -25.04 -7.66
CA MET A 238 -7.86 -24.36 -8.68
C MET A 238 -6.37 -24.67 -8.57
N LEU A 239 -5.91 -25.19 -7.43
CA LEU A 239 -4.51 -25.57 -7.19
C LEU A 239 -4.18 -26.98 -7.69
N GLN A 240 -5.19 -27.76 -8.10
CA GLN A 240 -5.04 -29.12 -8.59
C GLN A 240 -4.57 -29.20 -10.05
N SER A 241 -4.63 -28.09 -10.78
CA SER A 241 -4.22 -28.00 -12.17
C SER A 241 -3.39 -26.74 -12.44
N ASP A 242 -2.49 -26.83 -13.40
CA ASP A 242 -1.74 -25.66 -13.84
C ASP A 242 -2.68 -24.62 -14.45
N PRO A 243 -2.47 -23.32 -14.16
CA PRO A 243 -3.30 -22.26 -14.70
C PRO A 243 -3.09 -22.14 -16.22
N ASP A 244 -4.17 -21.93 -16.98
CA ASP A 244 -4.05 -21.57 -18.39
C ASP A 244 -3.59 -20.09 -18.52
N PRO A 245 -2.36 -19.82 -19.00
CA PRO A 245 -1.86 -18.44 -19.09
C PRO A 245 -2.68 -17.54 -20.00
N ARG A 246 -3.48 -18.10 -20.92
CA ARG A 246 -4.28 -17.32 -21.86
C ARG A 246 -5.44 -16.57 -21.20
N VAL A 247 -5.91 -17.05 -20.03
CA VAL A 247 -6.96 -16.36 -19.26
C VAL A 247 -6.41 -15.26 -18.35
N TYR A 248 -5.08 -15.23 -18.14
CA TYR A 248 -4.36 -14.20 -17.38
C TYR A 248 -3.80 -13.13 -18.32
N ASN A 249 -4.70 -12.46 -19.04
CA ASN A 249 -4.37 -11.56 -20.14
C ASN A 249 -4.61 -10.07 -19.83
N ARG A 250 -4.93 -9.73 -18.59
CA ARG A 250 -5.13 -8.35 -18.13
C ARG A 250 -3.88 -7.89 -17.38
N SER A 251 -3.02 -7.12 -18.04
CA SER A 251 -1.77 -6.65 -17.43
C SER A 251 -1.97 -5.38 -16.63
N GLY A 252 -1.20 -5.25 -15.53
CA GLY A 252 -0.96 -3.97 -14.85
C GLY A 252 -2.21 -3.34 -14.24
N GLN A 253 -3.11 -4.13 -13.65
CA GLN A 253 -4.28 -3.61 -12.95
C GLN A 253 -3.84 -2.80 -11.72
N ILE A 254 -4.34 -1.58 -11.57
CA ILE A 254 -3.97 -0.71 -10.47
C ILE A 254 -4.83 -1.01 -9.24
N ALA A 255 -4.16 -1.24 -8.12
CA ALA A 255 -4.77 -1.54 -6.83
C ALA A 255 -4.61 -0.41 -5.79
N ALA A 256 -3.75 0.57 -6.07
CA ALA A 256 -3.57 1.72 -5.19
C ALA A 256 -3.26 3.00 -5.99
N TRP A 257 -3.92 4.09 -5.61
CA TRP A 257 -3.76 5.42 -6.18
C TRP A 257 -3.46 6.46 -5.12
N LEU A 258 -2.59 7.41 -5.45
CA LEU A 258 -2.47 8.70 -4.77
C LEU A 258 -3.26 9.74 -5.56
N LEU A 259 -4.09 10.49 -4.88
CA LEU A 259 -4.85 11.62 -5.41
C LEU A 259 -4.43 12.88 -4.67
N GLU A 260 -4.12 13.94 -5.41
CA GLU A 260 -3.63 15.22 -4.87
C GLU A 260 -4.28 16.39 -5.57
N GLY A 261 -4.60 17.42 -4.82
CA GLY A 261 -5.16 18.64 -5.39
C GLY A 261 -6.34 19.20 -4.61
N GLN A 262 -7.27 19.83 -5.33
CA GLN A 262 -8.50 20.38 -4.76
C GLN A 262 -9.68 19.47 -5.12
N PHE A 263 -10.36 18.96 -4.10
CA PHE A 263 -11.45 17.99 -4.26
C PHE A 263 -12.80 18.69 -4.12
N PRO A 264 -13.76 18.40 -5.00
CA PRO A 264 -15.13 18.86 -4.81
C PRO A 264 -15.83 18.05 -3.70
N SER A 265 -16.55 18.73 -2.82
CA SER A 265 -17.36 18.08 -1.79
C SER A 265 -18.46 17.20 -2.41
N LEU A 266 -18.70 16.03 -1.82
CA LEU A 266 -19.86 15.21 -2.16
C LEU A 266 -21.17 15.97 -1.93
N PHE A 267 -21.21 16.83 -0.93
CA PHE A 267 -22.38 17.56 -0.47
C PHE A 267 -22.53 18.94 -1.11
N ALA A 268 -21.65 19.33 -2.04
CA ALA A 268 -21.80 20.57 -2.81
C ALA A 268 -23.16 20.61 -3.52
N ASN A 269 -23.89 21.71 -3.37
CA ASN A 269 -25.24 21.94 -3.89
C ASN A 269 -26.32 20.95 -3.36
N ARG A 270 -26.05 20.23 -2.27
CA ARG A 270 -27.01 19.29 -1.66
C ARG A 270 -27.46 19.72 -0.27
N MET A 271 -26.77 20.68 0.35
CA MET A 271 -27.01 21.11 1.72
C MET A 271 -27.99 22.27 1.79
N PRO A 272 -28.88 22.29 2.81
CA PRO A 272 -29.74 23.41 3.07
C PRO A 272 -28.95 24.70 3.42
N PRO A 273 -29.47 25.88 3.12
CA PRO A 273 -28.81 27.17 3.43
C PRO A 273 -28.43 27.34 4.90
N GLU A 274 -29.20 26.76 5.82
CA GLU A 274 -28.94 26.78 7.26
C GLU A 274 -27.63 26.08 7.64
N ILE A 275 -27.28 25.03 6.94
CA ILE A 275 -26.01 24.28 7.14
C ILE A 275 -24.87 25.02 6.45
N THR A 276 -25.07 25.47 5.22
CA THR A 276 -24.00 26.10 4.42
C THR A 276 -23.59 27.48 4.98
N SER A 277 -24.51 28.18 5.63
CA SER A 277 -24.27 29.50 6.28
C SER A 277 -23.82 29.38 7.75
N SER A 278 -23.86 28.16 8.33
CA SER A 278 -23.50 27.98 9.74
C SER A 278 -21.98 28.12 9.94
N GLY A 279 -21.57 29.11 10.69
CA GLY A 279 -20.18 29.29 11.10
C GLY A 279 -19.66 28.17 12.00
N GLU A 280 -20.55 27.47 12.71
CA GLU A 280 -20.20 26.32 13.54
C GLU A 280 -19.85 25.11 12.69
N ILE A 281 -20.55 24.89 11.60
CA ILE A 281 -20.27 23.77 10.67
C ILE A 281 -19.09 24.11 9.78
N GLY A 282 -19.02 25.36 9.28
CA GLY A 282 -17.95 25.85 8.41
C GLY A 282 -17.87 25.06 7.12
N PHE A 283 -19.03 24.78 6.53
CA PHE A 283 -19.15 23.98 5.31
C PHE A 283 -18.31 24.53 4.15
N LYS A 284 -17.64 23.64 3.43
CA LYS A 284 -16.90 23.96 2.21
C LYS A 284 -17.33 23.07 1.06
N GLU A 285 -17.52 23.67 -0.10
CA GLU A 285 -17.87 22.98 -1.36
C GLU A 285 -16.63 22.44 -2.11
N GLU A 286 -15.45 22.99 -1.81
CA GLU A 286 -14.18 22.61 -2.40
C GLU A 286 -13.07 22.59 -1.34
N SER A 287 -12.17 21.64 -1.45
CA SER A 287 -11.10 21.48 -0.47
C SER A 287 -9.99 22.52 -0.63
N LYS A 288 -9.28 22.77 0.47
CA LYS A 288 -7.89 23.24 0.37
C LYS A 288 -7.08 22.19 -0.39
N PRO A 289 -5.95 22.56 -1.01
CA PRO A 289 -5.04 21.56 -1.58
C PRO A 289 -4.70 20.49 -0.53
N THR A 290 -5.01 19.23 -0.83
CA THR A 290 -4.81 18.10 0.07
C THR A 290 -4.52 16.83 -0.71
N ALA A 291 -4.34 15.73 -0.01
CA ALA A 291 -4.03 14.43 -0.61
C ALA A 291 -4.80 13.29 0.05
N MET A 292 -5.10 12.25 -0.72
CA MET A 292 -5.57 10.98 -0.20
C MET A 292 -4.93 9.81 -0.94
N ILE A 293 -4.85 8.67 -0.28
CA ILE A 293 -4.43 7.42 -0.88
C ILE A 293 -5.60 6.44 -0.78
N VAL A 294 -5.90 5.78 -1.89
CA VAL A 294 -6.96 4.76 -1.96
C VAL A 294 -6.34 3.44 -2.37
N ILE A 295 -6.57 2.41 -1.59
CA ILE A 295 -6.07 1.05 -1.77
C ILE A 295 -7.28 0.11 -1.78
N ALA A 296 -7.40 -0.74 -2.80
CA ALA A 296 -8.49 -1.71 -2.93
C ALA A 296 -8.15 -3.07 -2.28
N ASP A 297 -7.55 -3.00 -1.09
CA ASP A 297 -7.22 -4.15 -0.24
C ASP A 297 -7.25 -3.70 1.22
N GLY A 298 -8.24 -4.15 1.95
CA GLY A 298 -8.44 -3.83 3.36
C GLY A 298 -7.47 -4.58 4.27
N ASP A 299 -6.99 -5.75 3.86
CA ASP A 299 -6.07 -6.60 4.64
C ASP A 299 -4.61 -6.13 4.57
N MET A 300 -4.31 -5.10 3.77
CA MET A 300 -2.93 -4.65 3.56
C MET A 300 -2.19 -4.26 4.84
N ALA A 301 -2.91 -3.78 5.85
CA ALA A 301 -2.37 -3.40 7.17
C ALA A 301 -2.51 -4.50 8.23
N ARG A 302 -3.15 -5.62 7.90
CA ARG A 302 -3.46 -6.69 8.84
C ARG A 302 -2.23 -7.52 9.19
N ASN A 303 -1.96 -7.70 10.48
CA ASN A 303 -0.91 -8.62 10.95
C ASN A 303 -1.37 -10.08 10.84
N GLN A 304 -0.43 -10.99 10.56
CA GLN A 304 -0.63 -12.40 10.88
C GLN A 304 -0.39 -12.63 12.38
N PHE A 305 -1.05 -13.64 12.94
CA PHE A 305 -0.83 -14.09 14.32
C PHE A 305 -0.03 -15.38 14.33
N HIS A 306 0.87 -15.49 15.31
CA HIS A 306 1.64 -16.73 15.48
C HIS A 306 0.71 -17.89 15.85
N LEU A 307 0.75 -18.97 15.04
CA LEU A 307 -0.22 -20.08 15.11
C LEU A 307 -0.38 -20.74 16.48
N GLN A 308 0.70 -20.82 17.26
CA GLN A 308 0.68 -21.53 18.55
C GLN A 308 0.57 -20.58 19.75
N GLN A 309 1.12 -19.38 19.65
CA GLN A 309 1.27 -18.45 20.78
C GLN A 309 0.33 -17.25 20.67
N GLY A 310 -0.33 -17.04 19.52
CA GLY A 310 -1.36 -16.02 19.33
C GLY A 310 -0.89 -14.58 19.35
N TYR A 311 0.42 -14.28 19.41
CA TYR A 311 0.90 -12.90 19.33
C TYR A 311 0.96 -12.40 17.88
N PRO A 312 0.79 -11.09 17.64
CA PRO A 312 0.87 -10.52 16.31
C PRO A 312 2.29 -10.56 15.77
N LEU A 313 2.43 -10.95 14.49
CA LEU A 313 3.70 -11.00 13.79
C LEU A 313 3.98 -9.67 13.09
N PRO A 314 5.24 -9.38 12.72
CA PRO A 314 5.58 -8.17 11.97
C PRO A 314 4.77 -8.05 10.68
N LEU A 315 4.25 -6.87 10.39
CA LEU A 315 3.44 -6.61 9.19
C LEU A 315 4.20 -6.95 7.91
N GLY A 316 3.54 -7.72 7.04
CA GLY A 316 4.11 -8.24 5.80
C GLY A 316 4.98 -9.49 5.98
N TYR A 317 5.18 -9.99 7.20
CA TYR A 317 5.86 -11.27 7.43
C TYR A 317 4.88 -12.43 7.24
N ASP A 318 5.24 -13.35 6.38
CA ASP A 318 4.51 -14.60 6.16
C ASP A 318 5.20 -15.74 6.93
N GLN A 319 4.51 -16.26 7.96
CA GLN A 319 5.08 -17.27 8.86
C GLN A 319 5.30 -18.65 8.21
N TYR A 320 4.56 -18.95 7.13
CA TYR A 320 4.68 -20.22 6.43
C TYR A 320 5.89 -20.25 5.50
N THR A 321 6.03 -19.21 4.67
CA THR A 321 7.15 -19.10 3.73
C THR A 321 8.38 -18.44 4.33
N ARG A 322 8.25 -17.84 5.52
CA ARG A 322 9.29 -17.06 6.22
C ARG A 322 9.82 -15.89 5.37
N GLN A 323 8.96 -15.35 4.51
CA GLN A 323 9.27 -14.19 3.67
C GLN A 323 8.71 -12.93 4.28
N THR A 324 9.36 -11.80 4.04
CA THR A 324 8.86 -10.48 4.43
C THR A 324 8.59 -9.66 3.17
N PHE A 325 7.33 -9.29 2.98
CA PHE A 325 6.85 -8.46 1.88
C PHE A 325 6.95 -6.96 2.20
N GLY A 326 6.69 -6.12 1.21
CA GLY A 326 6.82 -4.68 1.29
C GLY A 326 5.70 -3.93 2.03
N ASN A 327 4.70 -4.62 2.58
CA ASN A 327 3.48 -4.04 3.16
C ASN A 327 3.79 -2.94 4.19
N LYS A 328 4.60 -3.28 5.21
CA LYS A 328 5.01 -2.33 6.26
C LYS A 328 5.71 -1.10 5.69
N ALA A 329 6.65 -1.31 4.76
CA ALA A 329 7.40 -0.22 4.16
C ALA A 329 6.50 0.70 3.32
N PHE A 330 5.55 0.12 2.57
CA PHE A 330 4.58 0.87 1.77
C PHE A 330 3.68 1.74 2.64
N LEU A 331 3.04 1.16 3.65
CA LEU A 331 2.10 1.88 4.50
C LEU A 331 2.78 2.98 5.32
N LEU A 332 4.00 2.73 5.83
CA LEU A 332 4.78 3.76 6.51
C LEU A 332 5.19 4.89 5.57
N ASN A 333 5.54 4.58 4.34
CA ASN A 333 5.82 5.60 3.32
C ASN A 333 4.55 6.39 2.98
N ALA A 334 3.40 5.73 2.86
CA ALA A 334 2.11 6.38 2.59
C ALA A 334 1.74 7.37 3.70
N ILE A 335 1.82 6.97 4.96
CA ILE A 335 1.55 7.85 6.11
C ILE A 335 2.57 9.00 6.17
N SER A 336 3.86 8.70 6.04
CA SER A 336 4.90 9.76 6.06
C SER A 336 4.68 10.77 4.93
N TYR A 337 4.29 10.33 3.74
CA TYR A 337 3.95 11.23 2.64
C TYR A 337 2.73 12.10 2.92
N LEU A 338 1.64 11.50 3.40
CA LEU A 338 0.44 12.22 3.75
C LEU A 338 0.71 13.27 4.84
N VAL A 339 1.46 12.93 5.88
CA VAL A 339 1.69 13.82 7.03
C VAL A 339 2.78 14.85 6.76
N GLU A 340 3.88 14.44 6.14
CA GLU A 340 5.10 15.24 6.03
C GLU A 340 5.34 15.81 4.62
N GLY A 341 4.60 15.31 3.62
CA GLY A 341 4.80 15.68 2.21
C GLY A 341 6.04 15.02 1.59
N ASP A 342 6.42 15.49 0.39
CA ASP A 342 7.47 14.86 -0.45
C ASP A 342 8.90 14.99 0.12
N GLY A 343 9.14 15.95 1.02
CA GLY A 343 10.50 16.35 1.40
C GLY A 343 11.37 15.23 1.98
N LEU A 344 10.88 14.48 2.96
CA LEU A 344 11.66 13.43 3.65
C LEU A 344 11.69 12.11 2.87
N ILE A 345 10.60 11.77 2.20
CA ILE A 345 10.52 10.53 1.40
C ILE A 345 11.44 10.58 0.20
N SER A 346 11.60 11.73 -0.45
CA SER A 346 12.51 11.91 -1.58
C SER A 346 13.97 11.63 -1.21
N ILE A 347 14.38 11.97 0.02
CA ILE A 347 15.71 11.68 0.56
C ILE A 347 15.86 10.16 0.82
N ARG A 348 14.83 9.51 1.35
CA ARG A 348 14.82 8.05 1.61
C ARG A 348 14.93 7.24 0.32
N SER A 349 14.28 7.69 -0.74
CA SER A 349 14.32 7.02 -2.05
C SER A 349 15.71 7.06 -2.73
N ARG A 350 16.65 7.86 -2.24
CA ARG A 350 18.03 7.97 -2.71
C ARG A 350 19.01 6.99 -2.06
N GLU A 351 18.57 6.15 -1.13
CA GLU A 351 19.44 5.10 -0.58
C GLU A 351 19.95 4.21 -1.73
N LEU A 352 21.27 4.13 -1.84
CA LEU A 352 21.95 3.27 -2.81
C LEU A 352 21.66 1.81 -2.45
N LYS A 353 20.77 1.15 -3.19
CA LYS A 353 20.71 -0.31 -3.14
C LYS A 353 22.05 -0.86 -3.65
N LEU A 354 22.82 -1.44 -2.75
CA LEU A 354 23.90 -2.33 -3.16
C LEU A 354 23.25 -3.46 -3.97
N ARG A 355 23.48 -3.47 -5.27
CA ARG A 355 23.06 -4.56 -6.14
C ARG A 355 23.89 -5.78 -5.75
N LEU A 356 23.34 -6.63 -4.92
CA LEU A 356 23.94 -7.93 -4.65
C LEU A 356 24.02 -8.72 -5.95
N LEU A 357 25.13 -9.42 -6.11
CA LEU A 357 25.33 -10.32 -7.26
C LEU A 357 24.26 -11.41 -7.21
N ASP A 358 23.65 -11.68 -8.34
CA ASP A 358 22.71 -12.78 -8.51
C ASP A 358 23.46 -14.11 -8.26
N ALA A 359 23.23 -14.71 -7.09
CA ALA A 359 23.91 -15.91 -6.65
C ALA A 359 23.74 -17.07 -7.64
N ASN A 360 22.60 -17.19 -8.30
CA ASN A 360 22.32 -18.22 -9.28
C ASN A 360 23.14 -18.02 -10.57
N LYS A 361 23.25 -16.78 -11.05
CA LYS A 361 24.09 -16.45 -12.21
C LYS A 361 25.58 -16.59 -11.91
N VAL A 362 25.99 -16.24 -10.70
CA VAL A 362 27.38 -16.41 -10.26
C VAL A 362 27.73 -17.89 -10.17
N ASN A 363 26.88 -18.71 -9.55
CA ASN A 363 27.14 -20.15 -9.38
C ASN A 363 27.10 -20.90 -10.71
N SER A 364 26.15 -20.61 -11.59
CA SER A 364 26.03 -21.29 -12.90
C SER A 364 27.20 -21.00 -13.86
N ARG A 365 27.87 -19.85 -13.70
CA ARG A 365 28.99 -19.42 -14.55
C ARG A 365 30.28 -19.20 -13.78
N ARG A 366 30.42 -19.81 -12.60
CA ARG A 366 31.56 -19.59 -11.69
C ARG A 366 32.90 -19.85 -12.37
N LEU A 367 33.04 -20.94 -13.08
CA LEU A 367 34.29 -21.31 -13.79
C LEU A 367 34.63 -20.27 -14.87
N GLN A 368 33.66 -19.80 -15.63
CA GLN A 368 33.89 -18.79 -16.68
C GLN A 368 34.38 -17.46 -16.10
N TRP A 369 33.75 -17.01 -15.00
CA TRP A 369 34.19 -15.78 -14.33
C TRP A 369 35.54 -15.91 -13.66
N GLN A 370 35.88 -17.07 -13.11
CA GLN A 370 37.21 -17.35 -12.56
C GLN A 370 38.29 -17.34 -13.66
N LEU A 371 38.06 -18.03 -14.78
CA LEU A 371 38.97 -18.01 -15.93
C LEU A 371 39.16 -16.62 -16.51
N PHE A 372 38.07 -15.88 -16.67
CA PHE A 372 38.14 -14.53 -17.21
C PHE A 372 38.96 -13.60 -16.31
N ASN A 373 38.67 -13.59 -15.00
CA ASN A 373 39.36 -12.71 -14.05
C ASN A 373 40.83 -13.11 -13.82
N THR A 374 41.23 -14.36 -14.07
CA THR A 374 42.61 -14.82 -13.89
C THR A 374 43.42 -14.72 -15.18
N LEU A 375 42.86 -15.14 -16.32
CA LEU A 375 43.60 -15.18 -17.59
C LEU A 375 43.66 -13.78 -18.29
N LEU A 376 42.61 -13.00 -18.20
CA LEU A 376 42.54 -11.72 -18.90
C LEU A 376 43.64 -10.73 -18.43
N PRO A 377 43.89 -10.47 -17.14
CA PRO A 377 44.95 -9.62 -16.67
C PRO A 377 46.35 -10.08 -17.12
N VAL A 378 46.58 -11.39 -17.03
CA VAL A 378 47.87 -11.98 -17.47
C VAL A 378 48.07 -11.81 -18.98
N ALA A 379 47.03 -12.07 -19.78
CA ALA A 379 47.09 -11.85 -21.23
C ALA A 379 47.34 -10.39 -21.59
N LEU A 380 46.72 -9.44 -20.89
CA LEU A 380 46.94 -8.01 -21.10
C LEU A 380 48.38 -7.57 -20.79
N ILE A 381 48.99 -8.12 -19.72
CA ILE A 381 50.39 -7.84 -19.35
C ILE A 381 51.32 -8.38 -20.42
N ILE A 382 51.11 -9.63 -20.89
CA ILE A 382 51.92 -10.24 -21.94
C ILE A 382 51.83 -9.43 -23.25
N LEU A 383 50.57 -9.09 -23.66
CA LEU A 383 50.34 -8.30 -24.86
C LEU A 383 51.00 -6.92 -24.78
N SER A 384 50.88 -6.25 -23.64
CA SER A 384 51.53 -4.95 -23.43
C SER A 384 53.03 -5.04 -23.46
N GLY A 385 53.62 -6.11 -22.90
CA GLY A 385 55.06 -6.39 -22.95
C GLY A 385 55.54 -6.64 -24.38
N LEU A 386 54.82 -7.45 -25.16
CA LEU A 386 55.13 -7.73 -26.56
C LEU A 386 55.02 -6.43 -27.43
N LEU A 387 53.96 -5.67 -27.21
CA LEU A 387 53.77 -4.38 -27.90
C LEU A 387 54.92 -3.41 -27.59
N PHE A 388 55.30 -3.31 -26.33
CA PHE A 388 56.41 -2.47 -25.90
C PHE A 388 57.74 -2.92 -26.52
N ALA A 389 58.04 -4.24 -26.51
CA ALA A 389 59.22 -4.80 -27.13
C ALA A 389 59.27 -4.55 -28.65
N TRP A 390 58.12 -4.71 -29.34
CA TRP A 390 57.99 -4.42 -30.77
C TRP A 390 58.21 -2.93 -31.09
N LEU A 391 57.58 -2.02 -30.33
CA LEU A 391 57.76 -0.58 -30.48
C LEU A 391 59.23 -0.17 -30.22
N ARG A 392 59.86 -0.74 -29.19
CA ARG A 392 61.27 -0.51 -28.89
C ARG A 392 62.19 -0.96 -30.03
N LYS A 393 61.94 -2.20 -30.55
CA LYS A 393 62.70 -2.71 -31.70
C LYS A 393 62.55 -1.80 -32.92
N LYS A 394 61.35 -1.35 -33.24
CA LYS A 394 61.10 -0.44 -34.37
C LYS A 394 61.75 0.93 -34.20
N ARG A 395 61.95 1.41 -32.96
CA ARG A 395 62.54 2.73 -32.65
C ARG A 395 64.04 2.71 -32.61
N PHE A 396 64.67 1.57 -32.31
CA PHE A 396 66.12 1.46 -32.12
C PHE A 396 66.85 0.56 -33.14
N THR A 397 66.11 -0.02 -34.09
CA THR A 397 66.68 -0.83 -35.16
C THR A 397 66.53 -0.18 -36.55
N ARG A 398 66.63 1.14 -36.60
CA ARG A 398 66.87 1.90 -37.83
C ARG A 398 68.28 2.36 -37.88
#